data_12ea7b0e83c10d10a204a9ce28ac5c9b
#
_entry.id   12ea7b0e83c10d10a204a9ce28ac5c9b
#
_cell.length_a   1.000
_cell.length_b   1.000
_cell.length_c   1.000
_cell.angle_alpha   90.00
_cell.angle_beta   90.00
_cell.angle_gamma   90.00
#
_symmetry.space_group_name_H-M   'P 1'
#
loop_
_entity.id
_entity.type
_entity.pdbx_description
1 polymer ?
#
loop_
_entity_poly.entity_id
_entity_poly.type
_entity_poly.pdbx_seq_one_letter_code
_entity_poly.pdbx_strand_id
1 'polypeptide(L)'
;AAIKDEDNSALASLRQRILDKIYGQDTAVDKVVEAVMMAKAGLIDDDKPMASLLFVGPTGVGKTEVARVLARELGIELVRFDMSEYTEKHAVAKLIGSPAGYVGYEDGGQLTDAIRKTPNCVLLLDEIEKAHSDIYNILLQVMDYARLTDNKGQKADFRNVILIMTSDAGAQYASQANIGFAGNVSRGQAMLAQVKKTFRPEFINRLSDTVVFHD
;
A
#
# COMPACT_ATOMS: atom_id res chain seq x y z
N ALA A 1 25.28 -7.67 -4.95
CA ALA A 1 25.69 -8.81 -4.15
C ALA A 1 24.80 -10.01 -4.45
N ALA A 2 25.39 -11.19 -4.54
CA ALA A 2 24.61 -12.40 -4.77
C ALA A 2 23.62 -12.61 -3.63
N ILE A 3 22.36 -12.86 -3.98
CA ILE A 3 21.34 -13.23 -3.01
C ILE A 3 21.75 -14.59 -2.47
N LYS A 4 21.83 -14.72 -1.16
CA LYS A 4 22.19 -15.99 -0.53
C LYS A 4 21.13 -17.04 -0.83
N ASP A 5 21.54 -18.30 -0.97
CA ASP A 5 20.61 -19.41 -1.23
C ASP A 5 19.51 -19.49 -0.17
N GLU A 6 19.82 -19.16 1.08
CA GLU A 6 18.85 -19.10 2.17
C GLU A 6 17.76 -18.06 1.93
N ASP A 7 18.13 -16.88 1.42
CA ASP A 7 17.17 -15.82 1.11
C ASP A 7 16.26 -16.22 -0.06
N ASN A 8 16.82 -16.89 -1.07
CA ASN A 8 16.06 -17.41 -2.19
C ASN A 8 15.05 -18.47 -1.75
N SER A 9 15.46 -19.37 -0.86
CA SER A 9 14.58 -20.41 -0.32
C SER A 9 13.45 -19.80 0.50
N ALA A 10 13.77 -18.80 1.33
CA ALA A 10 12.78 -18.10 2.14
C ALA A 10 11.75 -17.37 1.26
N LEU A 11 12.21 -16.70 0.20
CA LEU A 11 11.31 -16.01 -0.75
C LEU A 11 10.50 -17.00 -1.57
N ALA A 12 11.09 -18.13 -1.99
CA ALA A 12 10.38 -19.13 -2.76
C ALA A 12 9.21 -19.75 -1.98
N SER A 13 9.35 -19.86 -0.65
CA SER A 13 8.30 -20.41 0.21
C SER A 13 7.30 -19.35 0.68
N LEU A 14 7.56 -18.07 0.45
CA LEU A 14 6.71 -16.97 0.92
C LEU A 14 5.28 -17.11 0.40
N ARG A 15 5.11 -17.38 -0.89
CA ARG A 15 3.81 -17.57 -1.51
C ARG A 15 3.00 -18.64 -0.78
N GLN A 16 3.60 -19.80 -0.54
CA GLN A 16 2.90 -20.90 0.11
C GLN A 16 2.55 -20.58 1.55
N ARG A 17 3.46 -19.92 2.28
CA ARG A 17 3.20 -19.51 3.67
C ARG A 17 2.03 -18.54 3.78
N ILE A 18 1.91 -17.63 2.82
CA ILE A 18 0.77 -16.70 2.78
C ILE A 18 -0.51 -17.43 2.37
N LEU A 19 -0.45 -18.28 1.35
CA LEU A 19 -1.61 -19.05 0.89
C LEU A 19 -2.15 -19.99 1.98
N ASP A 20 -1.28 -20.49 2.85
CA ASP A 20 -1.71 -21.35 3.97
C ASP A 20 -2.61 -20.60 4.96
N LYS A 21 -2.56 -19.26 4.97
CA LYS A 21 -3.30 -18.42 5.91
C LYS A 21 -4.40 -17.59 5.27
N ILE A 22 -4.38 -17.45 3.94
CA ILE A 22 -5.33 -16.61 3.20
C ILE A 22 -6.10 -17.49 2.20
N TYR A 23 -7.40 -17.48 2.33
CA TYR A 23 -8.30 -18.29 1.48
C TYR A 23 -8.92 -17.47 0.38
N GLY A 24 -8.96 -18.06 -0.83
CA GLY A 24 -9.77 -17.54 -1.93
C GLY A 24 -9.21 -16.29 -2.64
N GLN A 25 -7.96 -15.91 -2.34
CA GLN A 25 -7.33 -14.73 -2.95
C GLN A 25 -5.99 -15.07 -3.59
N ASP A 26 -5.89 -16.22 -4.23
CA ASP A 26 -4.62 -16.73 -4.77
C ASP A 26 -3.99 -15.78 -5.77
N THR A 27 -4.78 -15.22 -6.69
CA THR A 27 -4.29 -14.27 -7.68
C THR A 27 -3.74 -13.00 -7.03
N ALA A 28 -4.43 -12.50 -6.02
CA ALA A 28 -3.97 -11.32 -5.26
C ALA A 28 -2.65 -11.62 -4.54
N VAL A 29 -2.55 -12.77 -3.89
CA VAL A 29 -1.33 -13.19 -3.20
C VAL A 29 -0.17 -13.32 -4.18
N ASP A 30 -0.39 -13.88 -5.36
CA ASP A 30 0.63 -14.01 -6.40
C ASP A 30 1.20 -12.65 -6.80
N LYS A 31 0.34 -11.66 -7.01
CA LYS A 31 0.78 -10.30 -7.38
C LYS A 31 1.59 -9.63 -6.27
N VAL A 32 1.18 -9.81 -5.03
CA VAL A 32 1.90 -9.25 -3.86
C VAL A 32 3.28 -9.88 -3.76
N VAL A 33 3.36 -11.20 -3.83
CA VAL A 33 4.63 -11.94 -3.75
C VAL A 33 5.55 -11.55 -4.90
N GLU A 34 5.03 -11.46 -6.12
CA GLU A 34 5.80 -11.04 -7.30
C GLU A 34 6.43 -9.66 -7.08
N ALA A 35 5.66 -8.68 -6.58
CA ALA A 35 6.17 -7.34 -6.32
C ALA A 35 7.31 -7.35 -5.29
N VAL A 36 7.17 -8.13 -4.22
CA VAL A 36 8.20 -8.26 -3.19
C VAL A 36 9.45 -8.93 -3.75
N MET A 37 9.29 -9.98 -4.55
CA MET A 37 10.41 -10.69 -5.16
C MET A 37 11.18 -9.81 -6.12
N MET A 38 10.49 -8.99 -6.93
CA MET A 38 11.13 -8.03 -7.83
C MET A 38 11.97 -7.01 -7.06
N ALA A 39 11.45 -6.51 -5.94
CA ALA A 39 12.18 -5.58 -5.08
C ALA A 39 13.43 -6.23 -4.48
N LYS A 40 13.31 -7.45 -3.98
CA LYS A 40 14.44 -8.18 -3.38
C LYS A 40 15.49 -8.55 -4.42
N ALA A 41 15.11 -8.74 -5.67
CA ALA A 41 16.02 -9.02 -6.78
C ALA A 41 16.72 -7.77 -7.32
N GLY A 42 16.40 -6.59 -6.81
CA GLY A 42 16.99 -5.33 -7.27
C GLY A 42 16.47 -4.84 -8.61
N LEU A 43 15.27 -5.26 -9.00
CA LEU A 43 14.67 -4.91 -10.31
C LEU A 43 13.85 -3.61 -10.26
N ILE A 44 13.91 -2.89 -9.15
CA ILE A 44 13.26 -1.58 -9.01
C ILE A 44 14.31 -0.51 -8.73
N ASP A 45 13.94 0.75 -8.96
CA ASP A 45 14.84 1.88 -8.73
C ASP A 45 15.16 2.03 -7.22
N ASP A 46 16.42 2.34 -6.92
CA ASP A 46 16.88 2.50 -5.53
C ASP A 46 16.24 3.68 -4.79
N ASP A 47 15.72 4.65 -5.51
CA ASP A 47 15.09 5.84 -4.95
C ASP A 47 13.57 5.72 -4.81
N LYS A 48 13.05 4.50 -4.87
CA LYS A 48 11.61 4.22 -4.72
C LYS A 48 11.36 3.26 -3.56
N PRO A 49 10.14 3.24 -2.99
CA PRO A 49 9.77 2.19 -2.04
C PRO A 49 9.92 0.80 -2.65
N MET A 50 10.05 -0.21 -1.81
CA MET A 50 10.15 -1.60 -2.28
C MET A 50 8.99 -1.98 -3.19
N ALA A 51 7.78 -1.59 -2.81
CA ALA A 51 6.58 -1.77 -3.61
C ALA A 51 5.55 -0.73 -3.21
N SER A 52 4.67 -0.37 -4.14
CA SER A 52 3.53 0.52 -3.89
C SER A 52 2.31 -0.15 -4.50
N LEU A 53 1.46 -0.75 -3.66
CA LEU A 53 0.34 -1.58 -4.07
C LEU A 53 -0.98 -0.96 -3.65
N LEU A 54 -1.95 -1.00 -4.54
CA LEU A 54 -3.34 -0.62 -4.25
C LEU A 54 -4.19 -1.89 -4.24
N PHE A 55 -4.77 -2.20 -3.08
CA PHE A 55 -5.67 -3.34 -2.90
C PHE A 55 -7.10 -2.85 -3.07
N VAL A 56 -7.83 -3.40 -4.02
CA VAL A 56 -9.22 -3.01 -4.30
C VAL A 56 -10.15 -4.20 -4.16
N GLY A 57 -11.34 -3.94 -3.67
CA GLY A 57 -12.36 -4.96 -3.47
C GLY A 57 -13.29 -4.61 -2.32
N PRO A 58 -14.33 -5.45 -2.10
CA PRO A 58 -15.29 -5.21 -1.03
C PRO A 58 -14.64 -5.23 0.36
N THR A 59 -15.31 -4.60 1.32
CA THR A 59 -14.91 -4.67 2.72
C THR A 59 -15.05 -6.11 3.21
N GLY A 60 -14.06 -6.57 4.00
CA GLY A 60 -14.13 -7.88 4.64
C GLY A 60 -13.65 -9.06 3.81
N VAL A 61 -13.06 -8.82 2.64
CA VAL A 61 -12.57 -9.92 1.77
C VAL A 61 -11.10 -10.27 2.01
N GLY A 62 -10.43 -9.63 2.98
CA GLY A 62 -9.07 -10.01 3.36
C GLY A 62 -7.97 -9.05 2.95
N LYS A 63 -8.27 -7.86 2.45
CA LYS A 63 -7.25 -6.88 2.04
C LYS A 63 -6.27 -6.56 3.18
N THR A 64 -6.79 -6.16 4.32
CA THR A 64 -5.98 -5.85 5.51
C THR A 64 -5.24 -7.09 6.01
N GLU A 65 -5.88 -8.24 5.98
CA GLU A 65 -5.29 -9.50 6.44
C GLU A 65 -4.09 -9.92 5.60
N VAL A 66 -4.15 -9.73 4.28
CA VAL A 66 -2.99 -10.01 3.40
C VAL A 66 -1.79 -9.15 3.80
N ALA A 67 -2.01 -7.86 4.06
CA ALA A 67 -0.93 -6.97 4.51
C ALA A 67 -0.33 -7.44 5.84
N ARG A 68 -1.18 -7.85 6.77
CA ARG A 68 -0.76 -8.33 8.09
C ARG A 68 0.06 -9.62 7.98
N VAL A 69 -0.43 -10.58 7.21
CA VAL A 69 0.26 -11.86 7.00
C VAL A 69 1.58 -11.64 6.28
N LEU A 70 1.60 -10.76 5.27
CA LEU A 70 2.84 -10.42 4.55
C LEU A 70 3.91 -9.90 5.52
N ALA A 71 3.55 -8.95 6.37
CA ALA A 71 4.49 -8.39 7.36
C ALA A 71 5.03 -9.49 8.28
N ARG A 72 4.14 -10.34 8.79
CA ARG A 72 4.50 -11.45 9.67
C ARG A 72 5.47 -12.41 8.98
N GLU A 73 5.16 -12.82 7.76
CA GLU A 73 5.99 -13.80 7.04
C GLU A 73 7.33 -13.22 6.57
N LEU A 74 7.42 -11.91 6.40
CA LEU A 74 8.69 -11.24 6.11
C LEU A 74 9.48 -10.89 7.38
N GLY A 75 8.88 -11.06 8.56
CA GLY A 75 9.53 -10.71 9.83
C GLY A 75 9.72 -9.22 10.04
N ILE A 76 8.85 -8.40 9.49
CA ILE A 76 8.88 -6.94 9.62
C ILE A 76 7.61 -6.41 10.26
N GLU A 77 7.67 -5.17 10.76
CA GLU A 77 6.55 -4.53 11.43
C GLU A 77 5.45 -4.12 10.43
N LEU A 78 4.22 -4.10 10.93
CA LEU A 78 3.08 -3.49 10.25
C LEU A 78 2.81 -2.13 10.88
N VAL A 79 2.87 -1.07 10.08
CA VAL A 79 2.50 0.29 10.49
C VAL A 79 1.21 0.64 9.76
N ARG A 80 0.17 0.99 10.50
CA ARG A 80 -1.17 1.19 9.93
C ARG A 80 -1.71 2.57 10.23
N PHE A 81 -2.30 3.20 9.21
CA PHE A 81 -3.06 4.44 9.32
C PHE A 81 -4.40 4.27 8.61
N ASP A 82 -5.49 4.64 9.28
CA ASP A 82 -6.82 4.62 8.70
C ASP A 82 -7.10 6.00 8.09
N MET A 83 -7.22 6.06 6.77
CA MET A 83 -7.38 7.32 6.05
C MET A 83 -8.75 7.96 6.27
N SER A 84 -9.72 7.25 6.85
CA SER A 84 -10.98 7.86 7.28
C SER A 84 -10.80 8.91 8.38
N GLU A 85 -9.68 8.86 9.10
CA GLU A 85 -9.31 9.86 10.11
C GLU A 85 -8.59 11.07 9.52
N TYR A 86 -8.32 11.08 8.20
CA TYR A 86 -7.52 12.10 7.51
C TYR A 86 -8.29 12.69 6.32
N THR A 87 -9.59 12.94 6.53
CA THR A 87 -10.48 13.49 5.49
C THR A 87 -10.42 15.00 5.39
N GLU A 88 -10.01 15.68 6.46
CA GLU A 88 -9.97 17.12 6.56
C GLU A 88 -8.60 17.67 6.19
N LYS A 89 -8.55 18.91 5.70
CA LYS A 89 -7.31 19.56 5.28
C LYS A 89 -6.26 19.61 6.40
N HIS A 90 -6.69 19.89 7.64
CA HIS A 90 -5.76 19.95 8.78
C HIS A 90 -5.18 18.58 9.16
N ALA A 91 -5.75 17.50 8.66
CA ALA A 91 -5.25 16.15 8.93
C ALA A 91 -3.86 15.91 8.31
N VAL A 92 -3.51 16.64 7.24
CA VAL A 92 -2.17 16.57 6.66
C VAL A 92 -1.11 16.92 7.70
N ALA A 93 -1.40 17.92 8.54
CA ALA A 93 -0.48 18.33 9.62
C ALA A 93 -0.24 17.23 10.65
N LYS A 94 -1.19 16.30 10.82
CA LYS A 94 -0.99 15.15 11.70
C LYS A 94 0.05 14.18 11.15
N LEU A 95 0.12 14.04 9.83
CA LEU A 95 1.04 13.08 9.19
C LEU A 95 2.47 13.60 9.09
N ILE A 96 2.65 14.86 8.74
CA ILE A 96 3.98 15.45 8.50
C ILE A 96 4.35 16.56 9.50
N GLY A 97 3.45 16.90 10.41
CA GLY A 97 3.66 17.94 11.40
C GLY A 97 3.08 19.28 10.99
N SER A 98 2.72 20.11 11.98
CA SER A 98 2.21 21.46 11.76
C SER A 98 3.35 22.44 11.47
N PRO A 99 3.11 23.49 10.65
CA PRO A 99 4.11 24.52 10.43
C PRO A 99 4.46 25.26 11.74
N ALA A 100 5.62 25.88 11.78
CA ALA A 100 6.08 26.70 12.91
C ALA A 100 5.04 27.80 13.20
N GLY A 101 4.69 27.98 14.48
CA GLY A 101 3.71 28.95 14.93
C GLY A 101 2.28 28.42 14.98
N TYR A 102 2.03 27.20 14.53
CA TYR A 102 0.72 26.57 14.58
C TYR A 102 0.65 25.53 15.70
N VAL A 103 -0.56 25.24 16.16
CA VAL A 103 -0.81 24.22 17.18
C VAL A 103 -0.34 22.85 16.65
N GLY A 104 0.36 22.11 17.50
CA GLY A 104 0.86 20.78 17.14
C GLY A 104 2.25 20.75 16.54
N TYR A 105 2.91 21.92 16.38
CA TYR A 105 4.27 21.98 15.83
C TYR A 105 5.24 21.09 16.59
N GLU A 106 5.17 21.08 17.92
CA GLU A 106 6.10 20.30 18.76
C GLU A 106 5.83 18.80 18.69
N ASP A 107 4.62 18.39 18.30
CA ASP A 107 4.22 16.98 18.28
C ASP A 107 4.86 16.19 17.13
N GLY A 108 5.36 16.89 16.10
CA GLY A 108 5.92 16.26 14.91
C GLY A 108 4.85 15.63 14.01
N GLY A 109 5.28 14.82 13.06
CA GLY A 109 4.42 14.12 12.11
C GLY A 109 4.28 12.63 12.44
N GLN A 110 3.06 12.15 12.55
CA GLN A 110 2.79 10.75 12.89
C GLN A 110 3.40 9.78 11.88
N LEU A 111 3.26 10.08 10.59
CA LEU A 111 3.78 9.21 9.52
C LEU A 111 5.30 9.25 9.47
N THR A 112 5.88 10.44 9.45
CA THR A 112 7.33 10.60 9.36
C THR A 112 8.04 10.02 10.60
N ASP A 113 7.46 10.21 11.78
CA ASP A 113 8.01 9.64 13.03
C ASP A 113 7.94 8.10 13.01
N ALA A 114 6.83 7.55 12.55
CA ALA A 114 6.65 6.09 12.49
C ALA A 114 7.69 5.45 11.55
N ILE A 115 7.96 6.05 10.40
CA ILE A 115 8.91 5.51 9.42
C ILE A 115 10.36 5.71 9.89
N ARG A 116 10.68 6.82 10.55
CA ARG A 116 12.01 6.97 11.15
C ARG A 116 12.29 5.93 12.22
N LYS A 117 11.26 5.62 13.03
CA LYS A 117 11.36 4.61 14.08
C LYS A 117 11.44 3.18 13.50
N THR A 118 10.69 2.92 12.43
CA THR A 118 10.56 1.58 11.84
C THR A 118 10.70 1.68 10.32
N PRO A 119 11.93 1.86 9.81
CA PRO A 119 12.14 2.12 8.37
C PRO A 119 11.94 0.90 7.48
N ASN A 120 11.97 -0.32 8.03
CA ASN A 120 11.68 -1.55 7.30
C ASN A 120 10.35 -2.09 7.79
N CYS A 121 9.28 -1.81 7.04
CA CYS A 121 7.93 -2.15 7.46
C CYS A 121 6.99 -2.32 6.27
N VAL A 122 5.84 -2.91 6.54
CA VAL A 122 4.67 -2.78 5.67
C VAL A 122 3.89 -1.57 6.18
N LEU A 123 3.75 -0.54 5.34
CA LEU A 123 2.95 0.64 5.65
C LEU A 123 1.58 0.45 5.01
N LEU A 124 0.56 0.30 5.84
CA LEU A 124 -0.80 0.07 5.41
C LEU A 124 -1.63 1.33 5.60
N LEU A 125 -2.16 1.87 4.52
CA LEU A 125 -3.06 3.02 4.53
C LEU A 125 -4.44 2.53 4.10
N ASP A 126 -5.32 2.31 5.08
CA ASP A 126 -6.67 1.81 4.82
C ASP A 126 -7.59 2.92 4.33
N GLU A 127 -8.50 2.57 3.42
CA GLU A 127 -9.54 3.45 2.89
C GLU A 127 -8.99 4.72 2.25
N ILE A 128 -8.04 4.52 1.32
CA ILE A 128 -7.30 5.63 0.71
C ILE A 128 -8.21 6.62 -0.04
N GLU A 129 -9.36 6.19 -0.56
CA GLU A 129 -10.31 7.06 -1.25
C GLU A 129 -10.92 8.12 -0.33
N LYS A 130 -10.85 7.92 0.98
CA LYS A 130 -11.36 8.88 1.98
C LYS A 130 -10.36 9.95 2.36
N ALA A 131 -9.10 9.79 1.99
CA ALA A 131 -8.05 10.73 2.32
C ALA A 131 -8.27 12.08 1.63
N HIS A 132 -7.95 13.16 2.35
CA HIS A 132 -7.94 14.50 1.74
C HIS A 132 -6.98 14.55 0.55
N SER A 133 -7.31 15.35 -0.46
CA SER A 133 -6.52 15.45 -1.69
C SER A 133 -5.04 15.78 -1.45
N ASP A 134 -4.72 16.56 -0.42
CA ASP A 134 -3.35 16.92 -0.09
C ASP A 134 -2.53 15.71 0.37
N ILE A 135 -3.17 14.67 0.89
CA ILE A 135 -2.48 13.43 1.27
C ILE A 135 -1.99 12.69 0.02
N TYR A 136 -2.73 12.75 -1.09
CA TYR A 136 -2.26 12.17 -2.35
C TYR A 136 -0.96 12.82 -2.83
N ASN A 137 -0.79 14.12 -2.62
CA ASN A 137 0.46 14.80 -2.96
C ASN A 137 1.64 14.27 -2.14
N ILE A 138 1.40 13.99 -0.86
CA ILE A 138 2.40 13.35 0.01
C ILE A 138 2.77 11.97 -0.51
N LEU A 139 1.76 11.17 -0.90
CA LEU A 139 1.98 9.81 -1.40
C LEU A 139 2.70 9.81 -2.74
N LEU A 140 2.40 10.77 -3.63
CA LEU A 140 3.13 10.91 -4.89
C LEU A 140 4.61 11.16 -4.65
N GLN A 141 4.95 12.01 -3.69
CA GLN A 141 6.32 12.27 -3.30
C GLN A 141 7.01 11.03 -2.75
N VAL A 142 6.32 10.27 -1.89
CA VAL A 142 6.84 9.01 -1.35
C VAL A 142 7.11 8.00 -2.46
N MET A 143 6.16 7.84 -3.38
CA MET A 143 6.31 6.88 -4.47
C MET A 143 7.39 7.27 -5.49
N ASP A 144 7.61 8.57 -5.69
CA ASP A 144 8.62 9.06 -6.64
C ASP A 144 10.03 9.07 -6.05
N TYR A 145 10.19 9.43 -4.78
CA TYR A 145 11.49 9.72 -4.20
C TYR A 145 11.81 8.90 -2.96
N ALA A 146 10.88 8.10 -2.45
CA ALA A 146 11.02 7.31 -1.23
C ALA A 146 11.48 8.15 -0.04
N ARG A 147 11.05 9.41 0.00
CA ARG A 147 11.50 10.37 1.00
C ARG A 147 10.39 11.35 1.32
N LEU A 148 10.26 11.68 2.59
CA LEU A 148 9.30 12.65 3.08
C LEU A 148 9.95 13.47 4.16
N THR A 149 9.81 14.80 4.10
CA THR A 149 10.38 15.71 5.08
C THR A 149 9.26 16.24 5.98
N ASP A 150 9.49 16.21 7.29
CA ASP A 150 8.52 16.72 8.25
C ASP A 150 8.61 18.25 8.41
N ASN A 151 7.79 18.79 9.32
CA ASN A 151 7.71 20.22 9.61
C ASN A 151 8.99 20.81 10.22
N LYS A 152 9.88 19.95 10.74
CA LYS A 152 11.15 20.38 11.35
C LYS A 152 12.34 20.12 10.44
N GLY A 153 12.11 19.77 9.19
CA GLY A 153 13.14 19.48 8.22
C GLY A 153 13.78 18.10 8.34
N GLN A 154 13.24 17.23 9.22
CA GLN A 154 13.73 15.87 9.37
C GLN A 154 13.16 14.97 8.29
N LYS A 155 14.02 14.14 7.70
CA LYS A 155 13.63 13.26 6.59
C LYS A 155 13.30 11.85 7.08
N ALA A 156 12.28 11.26 6.49
CA ALA A 156 11.95 9.85 6.65
C ALA A 156 12.25 9.13 5.33
N ASP A 157 12.88 7.97 5.41
CA ASP A 157 13.32 7.17 4.27
C ASP A 157 12.36 5.99 4.08
N PHE A 158 11.76 5.91 2.88
CA PHE A 158 10.77 4.88 2.55
C PHE A 158 11.33 3.80 1.61
N ARG A 159 12.63 3.76 1.36
CA ARG A 159 13.22 2.81 0.42
C ARG A 159 13.04 1.34 0.82
N ASN A 160 12.89 1.08 2.10
CA ASN A 160 12.68 -0.28 2.62
C ASN A 160 11.23 -0.52 3.07
N VAL A 161 10.31 0.33 2.60
CA VAL A 161 8.89 0.25 2.95
C VAL A 161 8.14 -0.46 1.82
N ILE A 162 7.27 -1.38 2.19
CA ILE A 162 6.24 -1.92 1.31
C ILE A 162 4.98 -1.11 1.58
N LEU A 163 4.60 -0.25 0.65
CA LEU A 163 3.43 0.61 0.77
C LEU A 163 2.21 -0.13 0.24
N ILE A 164 1.23 -0.35 1.10
CA ILE A 164 -0.04 -0.96 0.73
C ILE A 164 -1.17 0.00 1.09
N MET A 165 -1.99 0.31 0.10
CA MET A 165 -3.18 1.15 0.28
C MET A 165 -4.40 0.32 -0.05
N THR A 166 -5.47 0.43 0.73
CA THR A 166 -6.70 -0.29 0.47
C THR A 166 -7.81 0.65 0.04
N SER A 167 -8.71 0.16 -0.80
CA SER A 167 -9.86 0.91 -1.26
C SER A 167 -11.02 -0.04 -1.54
N ASP A 168 -12.23 0.43 -1.29
CA ASP A 168 -13.45 -0.25 -1.73
C ASP A 168 -13.97 0.31 -3.05
N ALA A 169 -13.19 1.16 -3.73
CA ALA A 169 -13.55 1.67 -5.05
C ALA A 169 -13.83 0.50 -6.00
N GLY A 170 -14.96 0.55 -6.69
CA GLY A 170 -15.37 -0.55 -7.58
C GLY A 170 -15.96 -1.77 -6.89
N ALA A 171 -16.09 -1.75 -5.56
CA ALA A 171 -16.59 -2.90 -4.79
C ALA A 171 -17.98 -3.37 -5.25
N GLN A 172 -18.81 -2.45 -5.73
CA GLN A 172 -20.14 -2.79 -6.24
C GLN A 172 -20.10 -3.78 -7.41
N TYR A 173 -18.99 -3.89 -8.12
CA TYR A 173 -18.84 -4.82 -9.25
C TYR A 173 -18.38 -6.20 -8.82
N ALA A 174 -17.85 -6.36 -7.62
CA ALA A 174 -17.35 -7.65 -7.15
C ALA A 174 -18.46 -8.66 -6.89
N SER A 175 -19.63 -8.19 -6.45
CA SER A 175 -20.77 -9.02 -6.08
C SER A 175 -21.88 -9.01 -7.11
N GLN A 176 -21.74 -8.29 -8.23
CA GLN A 176 -22.75 -8.29 -9.27
C GLN A 176 -22.88 -9.66 -9.90
N ALA A 177 -24.10 -10.17 -9.92
CA ALA A 177 -24.39 -11.42 -10.60
C ALA A 177 -24.15 -11.22 -12.09
N ASN A 178 -23.23 -12.01 -12.59
CA ASN A 178 -22.99 -12.34 -13.97
C ASN A 178 -23.33 -11.27 -15.02
N ILE A 179 -22.39 -10.43 -15.33
CA ILE A 179 -22.48 -9.50 -16.45
C ILE A 179 -21.95 -10.24 -17.68
N GLY A 180 -22.79 -11.09 -18.31
CA GLY A 180 -22.41 -11.83 -19.51
C GLY A 180 -21.49 -13.02 -19.26
N PHE A 181 -20.81 -13.47 -20.32
CA PHE A 181 -20.03 -14.71 -20.34
C PHE A 181 -18.65 -14.63 -19.67
N ALA A 182 -18.20 -13.46 -19.29
CA ALA A 182 -16.84 -13.28 -18.82
C ALA A 182 -16.66 -13.51 -17.30
N GLY A 183 -17.74 -13.65 -16.54
CA GLY A 183 -17.68 -14.01 -15.13
C GLY A 183 -16.77 -13.11 -14.31
N ASN A 184 -15.82 -13.71 -13.59
CA ASN A 184 -14.90 -12.99 -12.69
C ASN A 184 -13.97 -12.03 -13.44
N VAL A 185 -13.59 -12.32 -14.67
CA VAL A 185 -12.74 -11.45 -15.48
C VAL A 185 -13.46 -10.14 -15.78
N SER A 186 -14.75 -10.22 -16.14
CA SER A 186 -15.57 -9.02 -16.38
C SER A 186 -15.73 -8.16 -15.14
N ARG A 187 -15.92 -8.79 -13.97
CA ARG A 187 -16.02 -8.07 -12.69
C ARG A 187 -14.70 -7.39 -12.33
N GLY A 188 -13.58 -8.09 -12.48
CA GLY A 188 -12.25 -7.52 -12.24
C GLY A 188 -11.97 -6.34 -13.12
N GLN A 189 -12.31 -6.41 -14.40
CA GLN A 189 -12.15 -5.30 -15.34
C GLN A 189 -13.03 -4.10 -14.98
N ALA A 190 -14.27 -4.35 -14.55
CA ALA A 190 -15.17 -3.29 -14.13
C ALA A 190 -14.66 -2.59 -12.86
N MET A 191 -14.10 -3.35 -11.91
CA MET A 191 -13.49 -2.80 -10.70
C MET A 191 -12.29 -1.92 -11.04
N LEU A 192 -11.41 -2.38 -11.91
CA LEU A 192 -10.23 -1.62 -12.35
C LEU A 192 -10.64 -0.34 -13.10
N ALA A 193 -11.68 -0.41 -13.92
CA ALA A 193 -12.21 0.77 -14.61
C ALA A 193 -12.72 1.81 -13.62
N GLN A 194 -13.39 1.38 -12.56
CA GLN A 194 -13.87 2.28 -11.52
C GLN A 194 -12.72 2.90 -10.72
N VAL A 195 -11.66 2.15 -10.47
CA VAL A 195 -10.44 2.65 -9.82
C VAL A 195 -9.83 3.78 -10.65
N LYS A 196 -9.77 3.63 -11.97
CA LYS A 196 -9.25 4.66 -12.88
C LYS A 196 -10.11 5.93 -12.89
N LYS A 197 -11.40 5.82 -12.58
CA LYS A 197 -12.29 6.98 -12.44
C LYS A 197 -12.17 7.65 -11.08
N THR A 198 -11.88 6.87 -10.03
CA THR A 198 -11.80 7.36 -8.65
C THR A 198 -10.47 8.06 -8.38
N PHE A 199 -9.39 7.55 -8.92
CA PHE A 199 -8.03 8.05 -8.67
C PHE A 199 -7.43 8.71 -9.91
N ARG A 200 -6.62 9.74 -9.69
CA ARG A 200 -5.95 10.45 -10.78
C ARG A 200 -4.93 9.56 -11.48
N PRO A 201 -4.73 9.75 -12.80
CA PRO A 201 -3.75 8.95 -13.55
C PRO A 201 -2.34 9.00 -12.98
N GLU A 202 -1.89 10.15 -12.49
CA GLU A 202 -0.55 10.28 -11.91
C GLU A 202 -0.36 9.43 -10.66
N PHE A 203 -1.43 9.22 -9.88
CA PHE A 203 -1.41 8.31 -8.72
C PHE A 203 -1.31 6.86 -9.19
N ILE A 204 -2.19 6.46 -10.09
CA ILE A 204 -2.26 5.08 -10.60
C ILE A 204 -0.96 4.69 -11.29
N ASN A 205 -0.38 5.59 -12.07
CA ASN A 205 0.85 5.31 -12.84
C ASN A 205 2.08 5.08 -11.98
N ARG A 206 2.06 5.53 -10.72
CA ARG A 206 3.18 5.33 -9.80
C ARG A 206 3.08 4.05 -8.99
N LEU A 207 1.95 3.37 -9.04
CA LEU A 207 1.77 2.09 -8.35
C LEU A 207 2.59 0.99 -9.02
N SER A 208 3.14 0.09 -8.21
CA SER A 208 3.74 -1.15 -8.72
C SER A 208 2.67 -2.03 -9.35
N ASP A 209 1.51 -2.14 -8.71
CA ASP A 209 0.37 -2.88 -9.23
C ASP A 209 -0.91 -2.48 -8.49
N THR A 210 -2.03 -2.75 -9.13
CA THR A 210 -3.36 -2.71 -8.52
C THR A 210 -3.84 -4.15 -8.38
N VAL A 211 -4.14 -4.54 -7.14
CA VAL A 211 -4.43 -5.93 -6.78
C VAL A 211 -5.92 -6.06 -6.46
N VAL A 212 -6.62 -6.88 -7.23
CA VAL A 212 -8.07 -7.06 -7.11
C VAL A 212 -8.39 -8.22 -6.15
N PHE A 213 -9.28 -7.96 -5.20
CA PHE A 213 -9.80 -8.95 -4.25
C PHE A 213 -11.25 -9.25 -4.57
N HIS A 214 -11.64 -10.50 -4.40
CA HIS A 214 -12.99 -11.00 -4.69
C HIS A 214 -13.72 -11.40 -3.41
N ASP A 215 -15.04 -11.52 -3.52
CA ASP A 215 -15.87 -12.08 -2.44
C ASP A 215 -15.48 -13.53 -2.13
#